data_97918cb10cf851163de0176437152493
#
_entry.id   97918cb10cf851163de0176437152493
#
_cell.length_a   1.000
_cell.length_b   1.000
_cell.length_c   1.000
_cell.angle_alpha   90.00
_cell.angle_beta   90.00
_cell.angle_gamma   90.00
#
_symmetry.space_group_name_H-M   'P 1'
#
loop_
_entity.id
_entity.type
_entity.pdbx_description
1 polymer ?
#
loop_
_entity_poly.entity_id
_entity_poly.type
_entity_poly.pdbx_seq_one_letter_code
_entity_poly.pdbx_strand_id
1 'polypeptide(L)'
;MSRTQSAMVELGTTAPAFELLDVVSGKAMSRDDVFALSCDDDVPAQVSLMPDGSVSKTGRHGLLVMFVCVHCPYVKHVEEELARIGKDYKGRIAIAAVSSNDVLAYPQDGPEEMKQQAERLGWEFPYLFDDSQEVARSYDAACTPDFFLYDAQMKLVYRGQLDGSRPRRGESGNDEPVTGEDLRRAMNDVVAGRRPATNQRTSLGCNIKWREEGK
;
A
#
# COMPACT_ATOMS: atom_id res chain seq x y z
N MET A 1 8.97 -7.63 -19.40
CA MET A 1 8.74 -6.79 -18.21
C MET A 1 10.02 -6.77 -17.40
N SER A 2 10.55 -5.59 -17.10
CA SER A 2 11.75 -5.46 -16.28
C SER A 2 11.39 -5.70 -14.81
N ARG A 3 12.22 -6.46 -14.11
CA ARG A 3 12.16 -6.62 -12.66
C ARG A 3 12.81 -5.40 -12.02
N THR A 4 12.15 -4.83 -11.03
CA THR A 4 12.61 -3.65 -10.32
C THR A 4 12.48 -3.88 -8.82
N GLN A 5 13.48 -3.46 -8.08
CA GLN A 5 13.42 -3.40 -6.61
C GLN A 5 12.84 -2.06 -6.18
N SER A 6 12.15 -2.06 -5.03
CA SER A 6 11.68 -0.82 -4.42
C SER A 6 12.85 0.09 -4.03
N ALA A 7 12.63 1.40 -4.14
CA ALA A 7 13.48 2.37 -3.49
C ALA A 7 13.32 2.24 -1.98
N MET A 8 14.44 2.19 -1.25
CA MET A 8 14.40 2.06 0.20
C MET A 8 14.38 3.47 0.83
N VAL A 9 13.24 4.17 0.66
CA VAL A 9 12.99 5.50 1.22
C VAL A 9 13.36 5.55 2.70
N GLU A 10 13.91 6.67 3.16
CA GLU A 10 14.37 6.84 4.54
C GLU A 10 13.21 6.70 5.54
N LEU A 11 13.40 5.88 6.57
CA LEU A 11 12.42 5.74 7.65
C LEU A 11 12.28 7.06 8.42
N GLY A 12 11.03 7.37 8.79
CA GLY A 12 10.70 8.66 9.43
C GLY A 12 10.26 9.75 8.44
N THR A 13 10.38 9.51 7.12
CA THR A 13 9.82 10.41 6.10
C THR A 13 8.31 10.56 6.30
N THR A 14 7.79 11.77 6.12
CA THR A 14 6.35 12.03 6.24
C THR A 14 5.62 11.52 5.00
N ALA A 15 4.46 10.88 5.20
CA ALA A 15 3.60 10.42 4.10
C ALA A 15 3.23 11.60 3.18
N PRO A 16 3.55 11.53 1.88
CA PRO A 16 3.10 12.54 0.93
C PRO A 16 1.58 12.65 0.90
N ALA A 17 1.06 13.85 0.74
CA ALA A 17 -0.37 14.06 0.52
C ALA A 17 -0.76 13.62 -0.90
N PHE A 18 -2.01 13.19 -1.05
CA PHE A 18 -2.63 12.91 -2.34
C PHE A 18 -4.13 13.21 -2.31
N GLU A 19 -4.69 13.39 -3.49
CA GLU A 19 -6.14 13.38 -3.73
C GLU A 19 -6.37 12.66 -5.06
N LEU A 20 -6.98 11.49 -5.03
CA LEU A 20 -7.14 10.59 -6.18
C LEU A 20 -8.56 10.05 -6.26
N LEU A 21 -8.97 9.64 -7.47
CA LEU A 21 -10.23 8.95 -7.70
C LEU A 21 -10.17 7.52 -7.13
N ASP A 22 -11.06 7.20 -6.19
CA ASP A 22 -11.35 5.81 -5.84
C ASP A 22 -12.27 5.19 -6.91
N VAL A 23 -11.74 4.20 -7.64
CA VAL A 23 -12.45 3.58 -8.76
C VAL A 23 -13.65 2.73 -8.32
N VAL A 24 -13.70 2.32 -7.07
CA VAL A 24 -14.80 1.49 -6.53
C VAL A 24 -16.00 2.37 -6.18
N SER A 25 -15.78 3.43 -5.40
CA SER A 25 -16.86 4.34 -4.98
C SER A 25 -17.16 5.46 -5.98
N GLY A 26 -16.26 5.73 -6.93
CA GLY A 26 -16.35 6.85 -7.87
C GLY A 26 -16.13 8.23 -7.23
N LYS A 27 -15.57 8.30 -6.02
CA LYS A 27 -15.34 9.56 -5.28
C LYS A 27 -13.85 9.91 -5.27
N ALA A 28 -13.54 11.20 -5.29
CA ALA A 28 -12.20 11.67 -4.96
C ALA A 28 -11.94 11.45 -3.47
N MET A 29 -10.74 10.97 -3.14
CA MET A 29 -10.31 10.69 -1.77
C MET A 29 -8.92 11.26 -1.55
N SER A 30 -8.78 12.07 -0.52
CA SER A 30 -7.47 12.50 -0.04
C SER A 30 -6.83 11.43 0.85
N ARG A 31 -5.51 11.55 1.08
CA ARG A 31 -4.80 10.72 2.07
C ARG A 31 -5.49 10.77 3.44
N ASP A 32 -5.96 11.94 3.85
CA ASP A 32 -6.57 12.15 5.16
C ASP A 32 -7.99 11.55 5.20
N ASP A 33 -8.74 11.55 4.08
CA ASP A 33 -10.00 10.83 3.96
C ASP A 33 -9.81 9.32 4.09
N VAL A 34 -8.79 8.75 3.41
CA VAL A 34 -8.43 7.34 3.56
C VAL A 34 -8.10 7.03 5.01
N PHE A 35 -7.26 7.85 5.62
CA PHE A 35 -6.91 7.70 7.02
C PHE A 35 -8.14 7.82 7.93
N ALA A 36 -9.14 8.60 7.54
CA ALA A 36 -10.41 8.75 8.25
C ALA A 36 -11.32 7.52 8.18
N LEU A 37 -11.29 6.74 7.10
CA LEU A 37 -12.15 5.56 6.94
C LEU A 37 -11.87 4.42 7.93
N SER A 38 -10.70 4.36 8.51
CA SER A 38 -10.32 3.30 9.44
C SER A 38 -10.86 3.49 10.86
N CYS A 39 -11.77 4.44 11.08
CA CYS A 39 -12.50 4.55 12.34
C CYS A 39 -13.70 3.60 12.33
N ASP A 40 -13.57 2.44 12.94
CA ASP A 40 -14.72 1.82 13.60
C ASP A 40 -14.87 2.51 14.95
N ASP A 41 -16.04 3.12 15.22
CA ASP A 41 -16.38 3.73 16.51
C ASP A 41 -16.34 2.68 17.67
N ASP A 42 -16.30 1.38 17.32
CA ASP A 42 -16.21 0.26 18.25
C ASP A 42 -14.76 -0.14 18.64
N VAL A 43 -13.73 0.41 17.99
CA VAL A 43 -12.35 0.19 18.41
C VAL A 43 -12.00 1.21 19.50
N PRO A 44 -11.73 0.81 20.75
CA PRO A 44 -11.41 1.73 21.81
C PRO A 44 -10.22 2.61 21.40
N ALA A 45 -10.44 3.95 21.41
CA ALA A 45 -9.38 4.90 21.14
C ALA A 45 -8.19 4.61 22.06
N GLN A 46 -7.05 4.20 21.50
CA GLN A 46 -5.83 4.10 22.28
C GLN A 46 -5.38 5.52 22.65
N VAL A 47 -5.19 5.70 23.95
CA VAL A 47 -4.65 6.92 24.53
C VAL A 47 -3.13 6.84 24.42
N SER A 48 -2.55 7.51 23.43
CA SER A 48 -1.10 7.64 23.34
C SER A 48 -0.66 8.98 23.93
N LEU A 49 0.21 8.95 24.92
CA LEU A 49 0.92 10.13 25.40
C LEU A 49 1.96 10.53 24.36
N MET A 50 1.80 11.73 23.80
CA MET A 50 2.75 12.30 22.86
C MET A 50 3.99 12.83 23.58
N PRO A 51 5.15 12.94 22.91
CA PRO A 51 6.37 13.48 23.53
C PRO A 51 6.22 14.91 24.08
N ASP A 52 5.23 15.67 23.61
CA ASP A 52 4.88 17.02 24.05
C ASP A 52 3.90 17.05 25.25
N GLY A 53 3.55 15.87 25.79
CA GLY A 53 2.60 15.74 26.91
C GLY A 53 1.13 15.78 26.49
N SER A 54 0.81 15.93 25.21
CA SER A 54 -0.56 15.87 24.70
C SER A 54 -1.05 14.41 24.61
N VAL A 55 -2.36 14.23 24.72
CA VAL A 55 -3.01 12.92 24.62
C VAL A 55 -3.64 12.81 23.25
N SER A 56 -3.11 11.97 22.39
CA SER A 56 -3.77 11.59 21.14
C SER A 56 -4.75 10.45 21.40
N LYS A 57 -6.03 10.71 21.13
CA LYS A 57 -7.08 9.68 21.10
C LYS A 57 -7.35 9.34 19.64
N THR A 58 -6.62 8.40 19.10
CA THR A 58 -6.91 7.88 17.77
C THR A 58 -7.09 6.38 17.85
N GLY A 59 -8.23 5.87 17.43
CA GLY A 59 -8.43 4.44 17.21
C GLY A 59 -7.63 3.91 16.03
N ARG A 60 -6.81 4.77 15.41
CA ARG A 60 -5.97 4.48 14.24
C ARG A 60 -4.53 4.35 14.63
N HIS A 61 -3.92 3.28 14.16
CA HIS A 61 -2.52 3.03 14.46
C HIS A 61 -1.60 3.46 13.31
N GLY A 62 -2.10 3.52 12.06
CA GLY A 62 -1.27 3.85 10.91
C GLY A 62 -2.00 3.84 9.58
N LEU A 63 -1.23 4.09 8.51
CA LEU A 63 -1.67 4.09 7.12
C LEU A 63 -0.75 3.19 6.29
N LEU A 64 -1.32 2.24 5.59
CA LEU A 64 -0.64 1.45 4.56
C LEU A 64 -1.03 1.98 3.17
N VAL A 65 -0.03 2.42 2.39
CA VAL A 65 -0.18 2.74 0.97
C VAL A 65 0.53 1.66 0.16
N MET A 66 -0.19 1.05 -0.79
CA MET A 66 0.32 -0.04 -1.63
C MET A 66 0.24 0.37 -3.09
N PHE A 67 1.38 0.41 -3.79
CA PHE A 67 1.37 0.58 -5.25
C PHE A 67 1.20 -0.78 -5.91
N VAL A 68 0.08 -0.95 -6.61
CA VAL A 68 -0.31 -2.21 -7.28
C VAL A 68 -0.86 -1.91 -8.67
N CYS A 69 -1.06 -2.94 -9.50
CA CYS A 69 -1.74 -2.81 -10.77
C CYS A 69 -2.39 -4.13 -11.18
N VAL A 70 -3.26 -4.11 -12.16
CA VAL A 70 -4.09 -5.26 -12.54
C VAL A 70 -3.27 -6.35 -13.24
N HIS A 71 -2.38 -5.98 -14.18
CA HIS A 71 -1.73 -6.96 -15.04
C HIS A 71 -0.43 -7.56 -14.48
N CYS A 72 0.15 -6.98 -13.42
CA CYS A 72 1.45 -7.40 -12.90
C CYS A 72 1.39 -8.81 -12.29
N PRO A 73 2.21 -9.77 -12.76
CA PRO A 73 2.20 -11.12 -12.20
C PRO A 73 2.65 -11.18 -10.73
N TYR A 74 3.45 -10.22 -10.25
CA TYR A 74 3.80 -10.13 -8.84
C TYR A 74 2.63 -9.67 -7.98
N VAL A 75 1.78 -8.77 -8.49
CA VAL A 75 0.54 -8.39 -7.81
C VAL A 75 -0.44 -9.55 -7.81
N LYS A 76 -0.67 -10.21 -8.96
CA LYS A 76 -1.53 -11.40 -9.07
C LYS A 76 -1.13 -12.53 -8.15
N HIS A 77 0.16 -12.66 -7.86
CA HIS A 77 0.68 -13.67 -6.93
C HIS A 77 0.23 -13.42 -5.49
N VAL A 78 0.08 -12.16 -5.10
CA VAL A 78 -0.20 -11.76 -3.71
C VAL A 78 -1.61 -11.16 -3.49
N GLU A 79 -2.40 -10.95 -4.55
CA GLU A 79 -3.66 -10.18 -4.51
C GLU A 79 -4.70 -10.73 -3.51
N GLU A 80 -4.75 -12.05 -3.32
CA GLU A 80 -5.62 -12.68 -2.32
C GLU A 80 -5.14 -12.41 -0.88
N GLU A 81 -3.83 -12.34 -0.66
CA GLU A 81 -3.29 -11.99 0.66
C GLU A 81 -3.54 -10.51 0.97
N LEU A 82 -3.51 -9.63 -0.02
CA LEU A 82 -3.89 -8.23 0.16
C LEU A 82 -5.35 -8.11 0.61
N ALA A 83 -6.26 -8.91 0.04
CA ALA A 83 -7.65 -8.97 0.48
C ALA A 83 -7.77 -9.43 1.96
N ARG A 84 -6.99 -10.46 2.35
CA ARG A 84 -6.96 -10.93 3.75
C ARG A 84 -6.43 -9.84 4.70
N ILE A 85 -5.35 -9.16 4.32
CA ILE A 85 -4.78 -8.03 5.09
C ILE A 85 -5.83 -6.93 5.26
N GLY A 86 -6.57 -6.58 4.19
CA GLY A 86 -7.65 -5.59 4.27
C GLY A 86 -8.67 -5.92 5.35
N LYS A 87 -9.11 -7.17 5.43
CA LYS A 87 -10.07 -7.65 6.43
C LYS A 87 -9.47 -7.71 7.83
N ASP A 88 -8.26 -8.28 7.96
CA ASP A 88 -7.62 -8.53 9.25
C ASP A 88 -7.25 -7.24 9.99
N TYR A 89 -6.95 -6.16 9.26
CA TYR A 89 -6.54 -4.88 9.85
C TYR A 89 -7.60 -3.78 9.76
N LYS A 90 -8.82 -4.11 9.32
CA LYS A 90 -9.94 -3.19 9.28
C LYS A 90 -10.16 -2.50 10.64
N GLY A 91 -10.38 -1.20 10.64
CA GLY A 91 -10.56 -0.39 11.85
C GLY A 91 -9.28 -0.09 12.63
N ARG A 92 -8.14 -0.71 12.29
CA ARG A 92 -6.86 -0.52 12.99
C ARG A 92 -5.82 0.19 12.16
N ILE A 93 -5.67 -0.19 10.89
CA ILE A 93 -4.76 0.45 9.93
C ILE A 93 -5.57 0.85 8.72
N ALA A 94 -5.49 2.13 8.33
CA ALA A 94 -6.04 2.60 7.07
C ALA A 94 -5.24 1.99 5.92
N ILE A 95 -5.92 1.54 4.87
CA ILE A 95 -5.26 0.94 3.71
C ILE A 95 -5.75 1.63 2.44
N ALA A 96 -4.83 1.98 1.55
CA ALA A 96 -5.11 2.38 0.18
C ALA A 96 -4.25 1.59 -0.79
N ALA A 97 -4.85 1.07 -1.85
CA ALA A 97 -4.15 0.63 -3.04
C ALA A 97 -4.10 1.78 -4.06
N VAL A 98 -2.98 1.95 -4.75
CA VAL A 98 -2.78 2.99 -5.78
C VAL A 98 -2.26 2.34 -7.05
N SER A 99 -2.88 2.65 -8.20
CA SER A 99 -2.39 2.25 -9.51
C SER A 99 -1.95 3.48 -10.29
N SER A 100 -0.69 3.46 -10.74
CA SER A 100 -0.04 4.59 -11.40
C SER A 100 0.56 4.22 -12.77
N ASN A 101 0.12 3.11 -13.37
CA ASN A 101 0.60 2.73 -14.70
C ASN A 101 -0.01 3.62 -15.79
N ASP A 102 0.77 3.89 -16.85
CA ASP A 102 0.27 4.56 -18.05
C ASP A 102 -0.81 3.70 -18.74
N VAL A 103 -2.05 4.10 -18.59
CA VAL A 103 -3.21 3.39 -19.14
C VAL A 103 -3.38 3.56 -20.64
N LEU A 104 -2.72 4.54 -21.26
CA LEU A 104 -2.71 4.68 -22.71
C LEU A 104 -1.89 3.57 -23.36
N ALA A 105 -0.76 3.21 -22.75
CA ALA A 105 0.10 2.12 -23.22
C ALA A 105 -0.33 0.76 -22.61
N TYR A 106 -1.00 0.75 -21.47
CA TYR A 106 -1.42 -0.44 -20.72
C TYR A 106 -2.90 -0.35 -20.29
N PRO A 107 -3.86 -0.36 -21.24
CA PRO A 107 -5.28 -0.15 -20.94
C PRO A 107 -5.87 -1.18 -19.96
N GLN A 108 -5.25 -2.36 -19.83
CA GLN A 108 -5.63 -3.38 -18.84
C GLN A 108 -5.36 -2.98 -17.37
N ASP A 109 -4.75 -1.84 -17.10
CA ASP A 109 -4.59 -1.25 -15.77
C ASP A 109 -5.52 -0.04 -15.55
N GLY A 110 -6.50 0.15 -16.44
CA GLY A 110 -7.44 1.25 -16.38
C GLY A 110 -8.44 1.15 -15.23
N PRO A 111 -9.18 2.24 -14.94
CA PRO A 111 -10.11 2.32 -13.81
C PRO A 111 -11.17 1.22 -13.79
N GLU A 112 -11.68 0.80 -14.95
CA GLU A 112 -12.69 -0.26 -15.04
C GLU A 112 -12.10 -1.62 -14.63
N GLU A 113 -10.93 -1.97 -15.14
CA GLU A 113 -10.23 -3.21 -14.81
C GLU A 113 -9.78 -3.23 -13.34
N MET A 114 -9.37 -2.07 -12.81
CA MET A 114 -9.07 -1.91 -11.38
C MET A 114 -10.29 -2.20 -10.53
N LYS A 115 -11.45 -1.62 -10.89
CA LYS A 115 -12.72 -1.86 -10.19
C LYS A 115 -13.11 -3.33 -10.22
N GLN A 116 -13.05 -3.97 -11.38
CA GLN A 116 -13.34 -5.40 -11.53
C GLN A 116 -12.40 -6.28 -10.70
N GLN A 117 -11.09 -5.92 -10.62
CA GLN A 117 -10.15 -6.61 -9.76
C GLN A 117 -10.53 -6.49 -8.29
N ALA A 118 -10.84 -5.28 -7.81
CA ALA A 118 -11.24 -5.03 -6.42
C ALA A 118 -12.53 -5.80 -6.05
N GLU A 119 -13.55 -5.75 -6.92
CA GLU A 119 -14.81 -6.46 -6.72
C GLU A 119 -14.63 -7.98 -6.71
N ARG A 120 -13.88 -8.54 -7.65
CA ARG A 120 -13.58 -9.98 -7.73
C ARG A 120 -12.85 -10.50 -6.50
N LEU A 121 -11.94 -9.71 -5.93
CA LEU A 121 -11.12 -10.08 -4.77
C LEU A 121 -11.80 -9.72 -3.44
N GLY A 122 -12.89 -8.95 -3.47
CA GLY A 122 -13.54 -8.45 -2.27
C GLY A 122 -12.64 -7.53 -1.45
N TRP A 123 -11.91 -6.62 -2.11
CA TRP A 123 -11.10 -5.62 -1.43
C TRP A 123 -12.00 -4.62 -0.71
N GLU A 124 -11.80 -4.46 0.58
CA GLU A 124 -12.58 -3.56 1.45
C GLU A 124 -11.87 -2.24 1.73
N PHE A 125 -10.90 -1.88 0.92
CA PHE A 125 -10.13 -0.64 0.99
C PHE A 125 -10.18 0.12 -0.34
N PRO A 126 -10.00 1.46 -0.35
CA PRO A 126 -9.98 2.25 -1.58
C PRO A 126 -8.92 1.78 -2.58
N TYR A 127 -9.29 1.76 -3.86
CA TYR A 127 -8.37 1.51 -4.95
C TYR A 127 -8.29 2.76 -5.83
N LEU A 128 -7.21 3.49 -5.67
CA LEU A 128 -7.03 4.86 -6.15
C LEU A 128 -6.29 4.90 -7.49
N PHE A 129 -6.79 5.70 -8.40
CA PHE A 129 -6.20 5.87 -9.74
C PHE A 129 -5.34 7.14 -9.78
N ASP A 130 -4.03 6.97 -9.94
CA ASP A 130 -3.01 8.03 -10.08
C ASP A 130 -2.65 8.20 -11.57
N ASP A 131 -3.56 8.82 -12.35
CA ASP A 131 -3.36 9.05 -13.79
C ASP A 131 -2.15 9.93 -14.07
N SER A 132 -1.89 10.93 -13.23
CA SER A 132 -0.76 11.84 -13.38
C SER A 132 0.60 11.18 -13.07
N GLN A 133 0.60 10.08 -12.33
CA GLN A 133 1.79 9.42 -11.78
C GLN A 133 2.57 10.28 -10.75
N GLU A 134 2.03 11.42 -10.35
CA GLU A 134 2.68 12.32 -9.39
C GLU A 134 2.72 11.72 -8.00
N VAL A 135 1.67 10.97 -7.61
CA VAL A 135 1.64 10.31 -6.30
C VAL A 135 2.70 9.22 -6.24
N ALA A 136 2.82 8.36 -7.26
CA ALA A 136 3.89 7.36 -7.30
C ALA A 136 5.29 8.01 -7.23
N ARG A 137 5.50 9.13 -7.93
CA ARG A 137 6.77 9.88 -7.86
C ARG A 137 7.03 10.46 -6.47
N SER A 138 6.00 11.02 -5.81
CA SER A 138 6.13 11.61 -4.48
C SER A 138 6.45 10.59 -3.38
N TYR A 139 6.01 9.34 -3.57
CA TYR A 139 6.32 8.20 -2.71
C TYR A 139 7.64 7.52 -3.06
N ASP A 140 8.30 7.92 -4.16
CA ASP A 140 9.45 7.21 -4.75
C ASP A 140 9.14 5.72 -5.00
N ALA A 141 7.90 5.44 -5.39
CA ALA A 141 7.46 4.09 -5.70
C ALA A 141 8.10 3.63 -7.01
N ALA A 142 8.73 2.45 -7.01
CA ALA A 142 9.52 1.98 -8.14
C ALA A 142 8.89 0.79 -8.86
N CYS A 143 8.11 -0.02 -8.17
CA CYS A 143 7.58 -1.27 -8.70
C CYS A 143 6.16 -1.57 -8.19
N THR A 144 5.56 -2.62 -8.72
CA THR A 144 4.32 -3.18 -8.21
C THR A 144 4.50 -4.69 -7.94
N PRO A 145 4.14 -5.18 -6.72
CA PRO A 145 3.67 -4.39 -5.58
C PRO A 145 4.81 -3.65 -4.87
N ASP A 146 4.51 -2.48 -4.28
CA ASP A 146 5.41 -1.75 -3.40
C ASP A 146 4.64 -1.26 -2.17
N PHE A 147 5.20 -1.35 -0.96
CA PHE A 147 4.47 -1.16 0.29
C PHE A 147 5.11 -0.09 1.16
N PHE A 148 4.29 0.85 1.66
CA PHE A 148 4.69 1.94 2.52
C PHE A 148 3.75 2.01 3.72
N LEU A 149 4.24 1.65 4.91
CA LEU A 149 3.47 1.71 6.15
C LEU A 149 3.94 2.88 7.00
N TYR A 150 3.00 3.73 7.35
CA TYR A 150 3.18 4.91 8.19
C TYR A 150 2.51 4.69 9.55
N ASP A 151 3.09 5.27 10.58
CA ASP A 151 2.48 5.33 11.92
C ASP A 151 1.34 6.37 11.99
N ALA A 152 0.73 6.50 13.17
CA ALA A 152 -0.34 7.46 13.42
C ALA A 152 0.09 8.94 13.26
N GLN A 153 1.39 9.22 13.26
CA GLN A 153 1.98 10.54 13.01
C GLN A 153 2.40 10.73 11.55
N MET A 154 1.93 9.82 10.65
CA MET A 154 2.27 9.83 9.24
C MET A 154 3.79 9.72 8.98
N LYS A 155 4.54 9.05 9.86
CA LYS A 155 5.96 8.77 9.66
C LYS A 155 6.16 7.37 9.11
N LEU A 156 6.97 7.25 8.06
CA LEU A 156 7.30 5.96 7.43
C LEU A 156 8.02 5.06 8.44
N VAL A 157 7.43 3.92 8.74
CA VAL A 157 7.96 2.95 9.68
C VAL A 157 8.30 1.60 9.04
N TYR A 158 7.73 1.34 7.85
CA TYR A 158 8.08 0.17 7.05
C TYR A 158 7.93 0.49 5.56
N ARG A 159 8.90 0.06 4.78
CA ARG A 159 8.84 -0.06 3.32
C ARG A 159 9.57 -1.33 2.92
N GLY A 160 9.04 -2.00 1.90
CA GLY A 160 9.66 -3.25 1.47
C GLY A 160 8.66 -4.29 1.00
N GLN A 161 9.06 -5.55 1.10
CA GLN A 161 8.30 -6.67 0.54
C GLN A 161 7.10 -7.07 1.42
N LEU A 162 6.14 -7.77 0.81
CA LEU A 162 5.05 -8.44 1.54
C LEU A 162 5.60 -9.60 2.39
N ASP A 163 6.35 -10.48 1.72
CA ASP A 163 7.04 -11.65 2.26
C ASP A 163 8.12 -12.15 1.29
N GLY A 164 8.71 -13.31 1.58
CA GLY A 164 9.73 -13.95 0.75
C GLY A 164 9.20 -14.59 -0.54
N SER A 165 7.89 -14.77 -0.69
CA SER A 165 7.31 -15.50 -1.82
C SER A 165 7.47 -14.75 -3.15
N ARG A 166 7.64 -15.50 -4.23
CA ARG A 166 7.78 -14.95 -5.59
C ARG A 166 7.01 -15.81 -6.59
N PRO A 167 6.33 -15.19 -7.58
CA PRO A 167 5.64 -15.96 -8.62
C PRO A 167 6.63 -16.85 -9.37
N ARG A 168 6.22 -18.08 -9.70
CA ARG A 168 7.01 -19.05 -10.46
C ARG A 168 7.24 -18.57 -11.90
N ARG A 169 8.08 -17.54 -12.07
CA ARG A 169 8.46 -16.98 -13.37
C ARG A 169 9.95 -16.71 -13.40
N GLY A 170 10.67 -17.44 -14.27
CA GLY A 170 12.13 -17.29 -14.43
C GLY A 170 12.92 -17.66 -13.17
N GLU A 171 14.17 -17.23 -13.11
CA GLU A 171 15.13 -17.62 -12.07
C GLU A 171 14.82 -17.10 -10.66
N SER A 172 13.92 -16.13 -10.53
CA SER A 172 13.59 -15.53 -9.22
C SER A 172 12.33 -16.11 -8.57
N GLY A 173 11.64 -17.02 -9.26
CA GLY A 173 10.49 -17.72 -8.69
C GLY A 173 10.91 -18.66 -7.58
N ASN A 174 10.04 -18.82 -6.57
CA ASN A 174 10.25 -19.80 -5.50
C ASN A 174 8.95 -20.51 -5.15
N ASP A 175 9.02 -21.45 -4.25
CA ASP A 175 7.88 -22.24 -3.75
C ASP A 175 7.45 -21.79 -2.35
N GLU A 176 7.93 -20.64 -1.88
CA GLU A 176 7.51 -20.10 -0.59
C GLU A 176 6.02 -19.74 -0.62
N PRO A 177 5.26 -20.06 0.43
CA PRO A 177 3.86 -19.70 0.50
C PRO A 177 3.69 -18.20 0.67
N VAL A 178 2.63 -17.65 0.09
CA VAL A 178 2.23 -16.25 0.32
C VAL A 178 1.59 -16.14 1.70
N THR A 179 2.27 -15.47 2.62
CA THR A 179 1.85 -15.32 4.02
C THR A 179 1.71 -13.88 4.48
N GLY A 180 2.34 -12.94 3.75
CA GLY A 180 2.44 -11.54 4.16
C GLY A 180 3.28 -11.31 5.40
N GLU A 181 4.15 -12.25 5.81
CA GLU A 181 4.77 -12.27 7.13
C GLU A 181 5.57 -11.01 7.48
N ASP A 182 6.31 -10.44 6.53
CA ASP A 182 7.13 -9.26 6.80
C ASP A 182 6.27 -8.00 6.99
N LEU A 183 5.29 -7.78 6.10
CA LEU A 183 4.37 -6.67 6.21
C LEU A 183 3.46 -6.83 7.43
N ARG A 184 2.90 -8.02 7.67
CA ARG A 184 2.05 -8.31 8.84
C ARG A 184 2.79 -8.09 10.15
N ARG A 185 4.06 -8.48 10.24
CA ARG A 185 4.89 -8.23 11.42
C ARG A 185 5.00 -6.74 11.69
N ALA A 186 5.30 -5.94 10.65
CA ALA A 186 5.39 -4.49 10.78
C ALA A 186 4.04 -3.86 11.18
N MET A 187 2.93 -4.30 10.57
CA MET A 187 1.59 -3.83 10.91
C MET A 187 1.22 -4.19 12.36
N ASN A 188 1.54 -5.39 12.82
CA ASN A 188 1.32 -5.82 14.21
C ASN A 188 2.14 -4.99 15.21
N ASP A 189 3.37 -4.61 14.85
CA ASP A 189 4.17 -3.72 15.69
C ASP A 189 3.53 -2.33 15.79
N VAL A 190 3.07 -1.77 14.66
CA VAL A 190 2.36 -0.47 14.64
C VAL A 190 1.08 -0.52 15.48
N VAL A 191 0.26 -1.55 15.31
CA VAL A 191 -0.97 -1.74 16.12
C VAL A 191 -0.66 -1.87 17.60
N ALA A 192 0.46 -2.46 17.96
CA ALA A 192 0.90 -2.60 19.35
C ALA A 192 1.68 -1.38 19.88
N GLY A 193 1.77 -0.27 19.11
CA GLY A 193 2.51 0.92 19.50
C GLY A 193 4.04 0.72 19.52
N ARG A 194 4.54 -0.30 18.85
CA ARG A 194 5.98 -0.58 18.74
C ARG A 194 6.52 -0.08 17.40
N ARG A 195 7.81 0.19 17.33
CA ARG A 195 8.49 0.46 16.06
C ARG A 195 8.87 -0.85 15.37
N PRO A 196 8.52 -1.04 14.09
CA PRO A 196 9.00 -2.15 13.30
C PRO A 196 10.54 -2.18 13.20
N ALA A 197 11.10 -3.38 12.97
CA ALA A 197 12.53 -3.55 12.75
C ALA A 197 13.00 -2.74 11.53
N THR A 198 14.23 -2.22 11.58
CA THR A 198 14.79 -1.34 10.53
C THR A 198 15.49 -2.09 9.39
N ASN A 199 15.88 -3.35 9.60
CA ASN A 199 16.51 -4.22 8.59
C ASN A 199 15.46 -4.82 7.64
N GLN A 200 14.78 -3.98 6.90
CA GLN A 200 13.68 -4.35 6.01
C GLN A 200 14.21 -4.76 4.64
N ARG A 201 13.54 -5.74 4.01
CA ARG A 201 13.91 -6.25 2.68
C ARG A 201 13.16 -5.48 1.60
N THR A 202 13.82 -5.20 0.48
CA THR A 202 13.20 -4.52 -0.68
C THR A 202 12.05 -5.34 -1.25
N SER A 203 10.98 -4.68 -1.69
CA SER A 203 10.01 -5.25 -2.61
C SER A 203 10.68 -5.61 -3.93
N LEU A 204 10.18 -6.63 -4.59
CA LEU A 204 10.57 -7.00 -5.95
C LEU A 204 9.32 -7.15 -6.79
N GLY A 205 9.24 -6.41 -7.89
CA GLY A 205 8.06 -6.42 -8.75
C GLY A 205 8.34 -5.99 -10.17
N CYS A 206 7.26 -5.74 -10.92
CA CYS A 206 7.37 -5.09 -12.22
C CYS A 206 7.59 -3.58 -12.01
N ASN A 207 8.45 -2.97 -12.83
CA ASN A 207 8.54 -1.51 -12.82
C ASN A 207 7.19 -0.86 -13.08
N ILE A 208 6.92 0.28 -12.43
CA ILE A 208 5.79 1.16 -12.79
C ILE A 208 5.96 1.57 -14.26
N LYS A 209 4.86 1.57 -15.01
CA LYS A 209 4.85 1.93 -16.42
C LYS A 209 4.71 3.44 -16.52
N TRP A 210 5.85 4.11 -16.49
CA TRP A 210 5.89 5.56 -16.59
C TRP A 210 5.46 6.02 -17.98
N ARG A 211 4.66 7.09 -18.01
CA ARG A 211 4.34 7.80 -19.26
C ARG A 211 5.62 8.42 -19.80
N GLU A 212 5.89 8.21 -21.10
CA GLU A 212 7.02 8.84 -21.75
C GLU A 212 6.74 10.36 -21.88
N GLU A 213 7.64 11.19 -21.38
CA GLU A 213 7.54 12.63 -21.55
C GLU A 213 7.70 12.97 -23.04
N GLY A 214 6.68 13.56 -23.65
CA GLY A 214 6.76 14.11 -25.00
C GLY A 214 6.13 13.28 -26.13
N LYS A 215 5.25 12.35 -25.86
CA LYS A 215 4.36 11.75 -26.87
C LYS A 215 2.93 12.22 -26.72
#